data_cb25c2b087ec7ccdccd9a196d36b4e34
#
_entry.id   cb25c2b087ec7ccdccd9a196d36b4e34
#
_cell.length_a   1.000
_cell.length_b   1.000
_cell.length_c   1.000
_cell.angle_alpha   90.00
_cell.angle_beta   90.00
_cell.angle_gamma   90.00
#
_symmetry.space_group_name_H-M   'P 1'
#
loop_
_entity.id
_entity.type
_entity.pdbx_description
1 polymer ?
#
loop_
_entity_poly.entity_id
_entity_poly.type
_entity_poly.pdbx_seq_one_letter_code
_entity_poly.pdbx_strand_id
1 'polypeptide(L)'
;MQLEGVVSWKAFRQAVTGYHKIAGRKRDVLTLINFSRPSTEKRLFVFDMKQRRLLFSSVVSHGKNSGDKYATSFSNEYGSYKSSLGFYLTETTYQGRNGYSLILNGLEKGINDRARERAIVVHGAAYADPSVASRGGRLGRSFGCPAVPQKLSRPIIDAIKGGSVMYIYAEAPDYLAHSSVLKKTTGL
;
A
#
# COMPACT_ATOMS: atom_id res chain seq x y z
N MET A 1 -2.21 -8.19 -19.35
CA MET A 1 -1.76 -6.83 -18.98
C MET A 1 -0.34 -6.64 -19.48
N GLN A 2 -0.10 -5.61 -20.23
CA GLN A 2 1.27 -5.20 -20.58
C GLN A 2 1.79 -4.31 -19.44
N LEU A 3 2.61 -4.89 -18.56
CA LEU A 3 3.12 -4.23 -17.34
C LEU A 3 4.65 -4.11 -17.34
N GLU A 4 5.28 -4.53 -18.43
CA GLU A 4 6.73 -4.44 -18.59
C GLU A 4 7.19 -2.98 -18.50
N GLY A 5 8.20 -2.72 -17.67
CA GLY A 5 8.67 -1.37 -17.38
C GLY A 5 7.77 -0.51 -16.49
N VAL A 6 6.52 -0.94 -16.22
CA VAL A 6 5.57 -0.21 -15.37
C VAL A 6 5.68 -0.63 -13.91
N VAL A 7 5.67 -1.93 -13.64
CA VAL A 7 5.77 -2.49 -12.29
C VAL A 7 6.93 -3.47 -12.17
N SER A 8 7.46 -3.63 -10.95
CA SER A 8 8.41 -4.70 -10.64
C SER A 8 7.71 -6.06 -10.76
N TRP A 9 8.22 -6.94 -11.61
CA TRP A 9 7.70 -8.29 -11.75
C TRP A 9 7.69 -9.07 -10.43
N LYS A 10 8.76 -8.94 -9.65
CA LYS A 10 8.87 -9.58 -8.33
C LYS A 10 7.76 -9.13 -7.37
N ALA A 11 7.56 -7.81 -7.26
CA ALA A 11 6.51 -7.23 -6.41
C ALA A 11 5.11 -7.63 -6.90
N PHE A 12 4.87 -7.56 -8.20
CA PHE A 12 3.58 -7.92 -8.79
C PHE A 12 3.25 -9.41 -8.60
N ARG A 13 4.22 -10.30 -8.80
CA ARG A 13 4.03 -11.74 -8.60
C ARG A 13 3.69 -12.07 -7.15
N GLN A 14 4.33 -11.42 -6.18
CA GLN A 14 4.00 -11.58 -4.75
C GLN A 14 2.59 -11.06 -4.46
N ALA A 15 2.22 -9.89 -4.99
CA ALA A 15 0.89 -9.33 -4.84
C ALA A 15 -0.22 -10.25 -5.38
N VAL A 16 -0.02 -10.82 -6.56
CA VAL A 16 -0.95 -11.77 -7.19
C VAL A 16 -1.03 -13.07 -6.40
N THR A 17 0.09 -13.57 -5.88
CA THR A 17 0.10 -14.75 -5.01
C THR A 17 -0.78 -14.54 -3.78
N GLY A 18 -0.62 -13.41 -3.09
CA GLY A 18 -1.46 -13.08 -1.93
C GLY A 18 -2.91 -12.85 -2.30
N TYR A 19 -3.16 -12.18 -3.42
CA TYR A 19 -4.52 -11.97 -3.93
C TYR A 19 -5.30 -13.29 -4.07
N HIS A 20 -4.68 -14.32 -4.58
CA HIS A 20 -5.31 -15.64 -4.73
C HIS A 20 -5.46 -16.40 -3.39
N LYS A 21 -4.53 -16.24 -2.46
CA LYS A 21 -4.55 -16.91 -1.17
C LYS A 21 -5.55 -16.30 -0.17
N ILE A 22 -5.84 -15.02 -0.27
CA ILE A 22 -6.68 -14.31 0.70
C ILE A 22 -8.15 -14.58 0.40
N ALA A 23 -8.78 -15.38 1.27
CA ALA A 23 -10.16 -15.84 1.10
C ALA A 23 -11.22 -14.74 1.37
N GLY A 24 -10.90 -13.75 2.20
CA GLY A 24 -11.86 -12.72 2.64
C GLY A 24 -12.11 -11.59 1.64
N ARG A 25 -11.50 -11.62 0.46
CA ARG A 25 -11.72 -10.58 -0.55
C ARG A 25 -13.14 -10.64 -1.11
N LYS A 26 -13.72 -9.47 -1.31
CA LYS A 26 -15.08 -9.30 -1.87
C LYS A 26 -15.04 -8.63 -3.25
N ARG A 27 -13.87 -8.16 -3.68
CA ARG A 27 -13.72 -7.42 -4.94
C ARG A 27 -12.50 -7.91 -5.71
N ASP A 28 -12.63 -7.96 -7.03
CA ASP A 28 -11.57 -8.37 -7.94
C ASP A 28 -10.64 -7.19 -8.29
N VAL A 29 -10.19 -6.49 -7.26
CA VAL A 29 -9.25 -5.37 -7.35
C VAL A 29 -8.04 -5.66 -6.49
N LEU A 30 -6.86 -5.38 -7.02
CA LEU A 30 -5.58 -5.53 -6.33
C LEU A 30 -4.85 -4.19 -6.34
N THR A 31 -4.44 -3.72 -5.17
CA THR A 31 -3.58 -2.55 -5.04
C THR A 31 -2.17 -3.00 -4.65
N LEU A 32 -1.18 -2.54 -5.39
CA LEU A 32 0.23 -2.74 -5.09
C LEU A 32 0.91 -1.40 -4.82
N ILE A 33 1.55 -1.29 -3.65
CA ILE A 33 2.46 -0.18 -3.33
C ILE A 33 3.87 -0.76 -3.29
N ASN A 34 4.78 -0.19 -4.09
CA ASN A 34 6.18 -0.61 -4.13
C ASN A 34 7.08 0.44 -3.48
N PHE A 35 7.34 0.28 -2.20
CA PHE A 35 8.20 1.19 -1.43
C PHE A 35 9.71 1.01 -1.71
N SER A 36 10.12 0.06 -2.53
CA SER A 36 11.49 0.01 -3.05
C SER A 36 11.79 1.08 -4.09
N ARG A 37 10.74 1.72 -4.65
CA ARG A 37 10.87 2.91 -5.50
C ARG A 37 10.91 4.19 -4.65
N PRO A 38 11.58 5.24 -5.14
CA PRO A 38 11.57 6.54 -4.46
C PRO A 38 10.18 7.17 -4.51
N SER A 39 9.89 8.05 -3.57
CA SER A 39 8.60 8.74 -3.48
C SER A 39 8.32 9.69 -4.65
N THR A 40 9.35 10.03 -5.43
CA THR A 40 9.24 10.84 -6.65
C THR A 40 8.66 10.09 -7.85
N GLU A 41 8.58 8.77 -7.78
CA GLU A 41 8.08 7.92 -8.85
C GLU A 41 6.69 7.36 -8.54
N LYS A 42 5.96 7.01 -9.59
CA LYS A 42 4.74 6.24 -9.46
C LYS A 42 5.06 4.88 -8.86
N ARG A 43 4.49 4.59 -7.71
CA ARG A 43 4.75 3.37 -6.94
C ARG A 43 3.52 2.78 -6.27
N LEU A 44 2.34 3.38 -6.51
CA LEU A 44 1.03 2.81 -6.20
C LEU A 44 0.35 2.46 -7.51
N PHE A 45 -0.16 1.23 -7.61
CA PHE A 45 -0.84 0.70 -8.79
C PHE A 45 -2.11 0.00 -8.37
N VAL A 46 -3.21 0.26 -9.07
CA VAL A 46 -4.50 -0.40 -8.85
C VAL A 46 -4.89 -1.18 -10.09
N PHE A 47 -5.16 -2.46 -9.93
CA PHE A 47 -5.49 -3.39 -11.02
C PHE A 47 -6.92 -3.89 -10.88
N ASP A 48 -7.66 -3.88 -11.99
CA ASP A 48 -8.85 -4.72 -12.17
C ASP A 48 -8.38 -6.13 -12.57
N MET A 49 -8.53 -7.07 -11.65
CA MET A 49 -8.04 -8.43 -11.83
C MET A 49 -8.96 -9.25 -12.75
N LYS A 50 -10.25 -8.91 -12.80
CA LYS A 50 -11.22 -9.55 -13.70
C LYS A 50 -10.98 -9.15 -15.15
N GLN A 51 -10.84 -7.86 -15.40
CA GLN A 51 -10.61 -7.33 -16.76
C GLN A 51 -9.12 -7.29 -17.15
N ARG A 52 -8.22 -7.64 -16.23
CA ARG A 52 -6.77 -7.66 -16.44
C ARG A 52 -6.23 -6.33 -16.96
N ARG A 53 -6.60 -5.22 -16.32
CA ARG A 53 -6.15 -3.89 -16.71
C ARG A 53 -5.69 -3.06 -15.51
N LEU A 54 -4.76 -2.14 -15.75
CA LEU A 54 -4.35 -1.11 -14.80
C LEU A 54 -5.41 -0.01 -14.74
N LEU A 55 -5.94 0.26 -13.55
CA LEU A 55 -6.92 1.34 -13.32
C LEU A 55 -6.24 2.65 -12.93
N PHE A 56 -5.28 2.61 -12.02
CA PHE A 56 -4.56 3.77 -11.52
C PHE A 56 -3.08 3.49 -11.35
N SER A 57 -2.30 4.53 -11.54
CA SER A 57 -0.87 4.57 -11.26
C SER A 57 -0.56 5.95 -10.66
N SER A 58 -0.01 5.98 -9.45
CA SER A 58 0.21 7.22 -8.70
C SER A 58 1.48 7.19 -7.87
N VAL A 59 1.95 8.38 -7.50
CA VAL A 59 2.86 8.54 -6.36
C VAL A 59 2.09 8.28 -5.07
N VAL A 60 2.79 7.92 -4.00
CA VAL A 60 2.24 7.71 -2.66
C VAL A 60 3.29 7.98 -1.61
N SER A 61 2.91 8.69 -0.55
CA SER A 61 3.77 8.98 0.59
C SER A 61 3.88 7.79 1.54
N HIS A 62 5.01 7.67 2.20
CA HIS A 62 5.25 6.75 3.32
C HIS A 62 5.37 7.49 4.65
N GLY A 63 5.46 6.74 5.74
CA GLY A 63 5.61 7.28 7.09
C GLY A 63 6.95 8.00 7.28
N LYS A 64 6.93 9.10 8.04
CA LYS A 64 8.11 9.97 8.20
C LYS A 64 9.33 9.26 8.80
N ASN A 65 9.12 8.25 9.63
CA ASN A 65 10.21 7.48 10.23
C ASN A 65 10.57 6.21 9.42
N SER A 66 9.90 5.97 8.29
CA SER A 66 10.29 4.91 7.36
C SER A 66 11.48 5.28 6.48
N GLY A 67 11.75 6.55 6.30
CA GLY A 67 12.88 7.03 5.50
C GLY A 67 12.61 8.41 4.91
N ASP A 68 13.55 8.88 4.12
CA ASP A 68 13.45 10.18 3.46
C ASP A 68 12.79 10.04 2.07
N LYS A 69 13.57 10.01 1.01
CA LYS A 69 13.10 9.78 -0.37
C LYS A 69 12.65 8.33 -0.59
N TYR A 70 13.36 7.40 0.02
CA TYR A 70 13.09 5.97 0.00
C TYR A 70 12.54 5.52 1.36
N ALA A 71 11.61 4.57 1.34
CA ALA A 71 11.16 3.90 2.54
C ALA A 71 12.03 2.65 2.78
N THR A 72 12.78 2.64 3.87
CA THR A 72 13.76 1.59 4.19
C THR A 72 13.55 0.93 5.55
N SER A 73 12.69 1.48 6.39
CA SER A 73 12.40 0.99 7.73
C SER A 73 10.89 0.91 7.96
N PHE A 74 10.42 -0.22 8.48
CA PHE A 74 9.00 -0.52 8.65
C PHE A 74 8.72 -1.01 10.07
N SER A 75 7.50 -0.80 10.56
CA SER A 75 7.13 -1.20 11.92
C SER A 75 5.63 -1.39 12.06
N ASN A 76 5.23 -2.30 12.93
CA ASN A 76 3.85 -2.51 13.39
C ASN A 76 3.56 -1.78 14.72
N GLU A 77 4.56 -1.09 15.27
CA GLU A 77 4.47 -0.46 16.59
C GLU A 77 3.65 0.83 16.57
N TYR A 78 2.77 0.97 17.57
CA TYR A 78 2.03 2.20 17.81
C TYR A 78 2.99 3.37 18.07
N GLY A 79 2.74 4.51 17.45
CA GLY A 79 3.57 5.70 17.61
C GLY A 79 4.92 5.66 16.88
N SER A 80 5.23 4.61 16.12
CA SER A 80 6.48 4.52 15.35
C SER A 80 6.58 5.53 14.21
N TYR A 81 5.44 6.01 13.70
CA TYR A 81 5.34 6.83 12.49
C TYR A 81 5.97 6.19 11.26
N LYS A 82 6.03 4.87 11.25
CA LYS A 82 6.53 4.06 10.14
C LYS A 82 5.38 3.41 9.38
N SER A 83 5.58 3.21 8.09
CA SER A 83 4.74 2.34 7.28
C SER A 83 4.91 0.89 7.69
N SER A 84 3.91 0.07 7.41
CA SER A 84 3.95 -1.38 7.65
C SER A 84 3.80 -2.10 6.31
N LEU A 85 4.64 -3.10 6.09
CA LEU A 85 4.60 -3.94 4.88
C LEU A 85 3.47 -4.97 4.97
N GLY A 86 3.24 -5.66 3.87
CA GLY A 86 2.41 -6.85 3.82
C GLY A 86 1.02 -6.63 3.25
N PHE A 87 0.17 -7.62 3.50
CA PHE A 87 -1.17 -7.70 2.93
C PHE A 87 -2.25 -7.13 3.84
N TYR A 88 -3.18 -6.44 3.22
CA TYR A 88 -4.35 -5.82 3.84
C TYR A 88 -5.62 -6.20 3.09
N LEU A 89 -6.75 -6.20 3.80
CA LEU A 89 -8.06 -6.02 3.19
C LEU A 89 -8.54 -4.60 3.44
N THR A 90 -9.05 -3.96 2.40
CA THR A 90 -9.70 -2.66 2.53
C THR A 90 -11.09 -2.84 3.16
N GLU A 91 -11.49 -1.87 3.96
CA GLU A 91 -12.77 -1.87 4.64
C GLU A 91 -13.65 -0.72 4.15
N THR A 92 -14.39 -0.12 5.07
CA THR A 92 -15.27 1.01 4.80
C THR A 92 -14.50 2.34 4.82
N THR A 93 -15.16 3.38 4.36
CA THR A 93 -14.65 4.76 4.35
C THR A 93 -15.29 5.57 5.49
N TYR A 94 -14.63 6.65 5.86
CA TYR A 94 -15.14 7.64 6.80
C TYR A 94 -14.61 9.04 6.47
N GLN A 95 -15.28 10.07 7.01
CA GLN A 95 -14.76 11.42 6.99
C GLN A 95 -14.03 11.67 8.29
N GLY A 96 -12.72 11.84 8.23
CA GLY A 96 -11.87 12.04 9.39
C GLY A 96 -11.05 13.31 9.30
N ARG A 97 -10.05 13.40 10.16
CA ARG A 97 -9.12 14.54 10.22
C ARG A 97 -8.39 14.80 8.90
N ASN A 98 -8.11 13.73 8.15
CA ASN A 98 -7.45 13.79 6.83
C ASN A 98 -8.46 13.78 5.67
N GLY A 99 -9.74 14.07 5.93
CA GLY A 99 -10.81 14.03 4.95
C GLY A 99 -11.31 12.60 4.67
N TYR A 100 -11.69 12.35 3.43
CA TYR A 100 -12.18 11.05 2.97
C TYR A 100 -11.10 9.99 3.07
N SER A 101 -11.31 9.01 3.93
CA SER A 101 -10.30 8.04 4.35
C SER A 101 -10.83 6.62 4.26
N LEU A 102 -9.94 5.68 3.92
CA LEU A 102 -10.25 4.25 3.79
C LEU A 102 -9.54 3.45 4.88
N ILE A 103 -10.32 2.73 5.68
CA ILE A 103 -9.81 1.85 6.73
C ILE A 103 -9.12 0.63 6.11
N LEU A 104 -7.96 0.28 6.66
CA LEU A 104 -7.18 -0.89 6.28
C LEU A 104 -7.14 -1.91 7.42
N ASN A 105 -7.46 -3.16 7.11
CA ASN A 105 -7.28 -4.28 8.01
C ASN A 105 -6.00 -5.04 7.63
N GLY A 106 -4.99 -4.99 8.49
CA GLY A 106 -3.74 -5.73 8.29
C GLY A 106 -3.93 -7.21 8.60
N LEU A 107 -3.53 -8.08 7.67
CA LEU A 107 -3.79 -9.52 7.72
C LEU A 107 -2.63 -10.34 8.31
N GLU A 108 -1.49 -9.72 8.55
CA GLU A 108 -0.27 -10.44 8.91
C GLU A 108 0.19 -10.10 10.32
N LYS A 109 0.05 -11.09 11.23
CA LYS A 109 0.37 -10.96 12.66
C LYS A 109 1.82 -10.55 12.87
N GLY A 110 2.03 -9.53 13.70
CA GLY A 110 3.36 -9.00 14.01
C GLY A 110 3.95 -8.09 12.93
N ILE A 111 3.32 -7.99 11.76
CA ILE A 111 3.79 -7.21 10.61
C ILE A 111 2.94 -5.97 10.39
N ASN A 112 1.61 -6.13 10.34
CA ASN A 112 0.66 -5.04 10.07
C ASN A 112 -0.70 -5.21 10.75
N ASP A 113 -0.88 -6.22 11.58
CA ASP A 113 -2.17 -6.52 12.23
C ASP A 113 -2.63 -5.43 13.20
N ARG A 114 -1.76 -4.51 13.60
CA ARG A 114 -2.10 -3.33 14.40
C ARG A 114 -2.45 -2.10 13.56
N ALA A 115 -2.58 -2.23 12.26
CA ALA A 115 -2.87 -1.10 11.37
C ALA A 115 -4.14 -0.36 11.75
N ARG A 116 -5.20 -1.08 12.10
CA ARG A 116 -6.47 -0.48 12.53
C ARG A 116 -6.33 0.30 13.83
N GLU A 117 -5.69 -0.28 14.84
CA GLU A 117 -5.39 0.36 16.14
C GLU A 117 -4.53 1.61 15.96
N ARG A 118 -3.59 1.57 15.02
CA ARG A 118 -2.70 2.68 14.70
C ARG A 118 -3.34 3.73 13.78
N ALA A 119 -4.60 3.55 13.39
CA ALA A 119 -5.32 4.39 12.44
C ALA A 119 -4.58 4.55 11.09
N ILE A 120 -3.97 3.47 10.60
CA ILE A 120 -3.36 3.43 9.27
C ILE A 120 -4.48 3.30 8.24
N VAL A 121 -4.63 4.32 7.42
CA VAL A 121 -5.70 4.45 6.42
C VAL A 121 -5.14 4.99 5.10
N VAL A 122 -5.84 4.78 4.01
CA VAL A 122 -5.55 5.49 2.76
C VAL A 122 -6.28 6.83 2.79
N HIS A 123 -5.57 7.93 2.57
CA HIS A 123 -6.16 9.26 2.48
C HIS A 123 -5.42 10.14 1.49
N GLY A 124 -6.06 11.23 1.08
CA GLY A 124 -5.43 12.27 0.28
C GLY A 124 -4.63 13.23 1.15
N ALA A 125 -3.56 13.79 0.60
CA ALA A 125 -2.78 14.82 1.28
C ALA A 125 -2.12 15.78 0.28
N ALA A 126 -2.09 17.06 0.63
CA ALA A 126 -1.41 18.07 -0.18
C ALA A 126 0.09 17.78 -0.30
N TYR A 127 0.71 17.25 0.74
CA TYR A 127 2.13 16.88 0.73
C TYR A 127 2.47 15.68 -0.16
N ALA A 128 1.47 14.94 -0.63
CA ALA A 128 1.63 13.82 -1.57
C ALA A 128 1.44 14.26 -3.04
N ASP A 129 1.30 15.53 -3.31
CA ASP A 129 1.22 16.05 -4.67
C ASP A 129 2.57 15.93 -5.38
N PRO A 130 2.62 15.51 -6.66
CA PRO A 130 3.88 15.41 -7.42
C PRO A 130 4.68 16.70 -7.46
N SER A 131 4.03 17.87 -7.39
CA SER A 131 4.71 19.17 -7.36
C SER A 131 5.59 19.35 -6.11
N VAL A 132 5.25 18.70 -5.01
CA VAL A 132 6.08 18.70 -3.79
C VAL A 132 7.39 17.96 -4.06
N ALA A 133 7.31 16.80 -4.71
CA ALA A 133 8.50 16.02 -5.09
C ALA A 133 9.40 16.78 -6.08
N SER A 134 8.81 17.46 -7.05
CA SER A 134 9.55 18.25 -8.04
C SER A 134 10.33 19.40 -7.41
N ARG A 135 9.81 20.03 -6.37
CA ARG A 135 10.45 21.15 -5.67
C ARG A 135 11.44 20.72 -4.59
N GLY A 136 11.10 19.64 -3.86
CA GLY A 136 11.82 19.23 -2.66
C GLY A 136 12.63 17.93 -2.79
N GLY A 137 12.63 17.31 -3.97
CA GLY A 137 13.36 16.05 -4.21
C GLY A 137 12.70 14.80 -3.64
N ARG A 138 11.57 14.94 -2.92
CA ARG A 138 10.73 13.86 -2.42
C ARG A 138 9.32 14.34 -2.12
N LEU A 139 8.38 13.43 -1.93
CA LEU A 139 7.07 13.77 -1.34
C LEU A 139 7.19 14.12 0.14
N GLY A 140 6.17 14.81 0.68
CA GLY A 140 5.94 14.85 2.10
C GLY A 140 5.69 13.44 2.67
N ARG A 141 5.66 13.34 4.00
CA ARG A 141 5.56 12.05 4.69
C ARG A 141 4.42 12.07 5.70
N SER A 142 3.77 10.93 5.89
CA SER A 142 2.68 10.71 6.83
C SER A 142 3.19 10.23 8.21
N PHE A 143 2.26 9.86 9.08
CA PHE A 143 2.56 9.14 10.32
C PHE A 143 2.43 7.61 10.18
N GLY A 144 2.55 7.11 8.94
CA GLY A 144 2.48 5.69 8.59
C GLY A 144 1.45 5.37 7.51
N CYS A 145 0.46 6.22 7.29
CA CYS A 145 -0.56 6.04 6.27
C CYS A 145 0.00 6.11 4.85
N PRO A 146 -0.49 5.30 3.91
CA PRO A 146 -0.28 5.55 2.49
C PRO A 146 -1.13 6.75 2.06
N ALA A 147 -0.48 7.88 1.83
CA ALA A 147 -1.15 9.12 1.43
C ALA A 147 -0.94 9.40 -0.07
N VAL A 148 -2.01 9.67 -0.78
CA VAL A 148 -2.04 9.90 -2.22
C VAL A 148 -2.34 11.38 -2.54
N PRO A 149 -2.07 11.85 -3.78
CA PRO A 149 -2.47 13.19 -4.18
C PRO A 149 -3.96 13.42 -3.96
N GLN A 150 -4.33 14.59 -3.44
CA GLN A 150 -5.73 14.91 -3.11
C GLN A 150 -6.68 14.73 -4.29
N LYS A 151 -6.26 15.12 -5.50
CA LYS A 151 -7.06 14.96 -6.72
C LYS A 151 -7.38 13.50 -7.08
N LEU A 152 -6.52 12.57 -6.67
CA LEU A 152 -6.66 11.14 -6.95
C LEU A 152 -7.24 10.35 -5.78
N SER A 153 -7.35 10.95 -4.58
CA SER A 153 -7.73 10.23 -3.37
C SER A 153 -9.12 9.61 -3.46
N ARG A 154 -10.13 10.39 -3.81
CA ARG A 154 -11.50 9.88 -3.94
C ARG A 154 -11.64 8.83 -5.05
N PRO A 155 -11.18 9.05 -6.29
CA PRO A 155 -11.24 8.03 -7.33
C PRO A 155 -10.53 6.71 -6.95
N ILE A 156 -9.34 6.80 -6.35
CA ILE A 156 -8.60 5.61 -5.92
C ILE A 156 -9.35 4.89 -4.79
N ILE A 157 -9.75 5.62 -3.73
CA ILE A 157 -10.46 5.03 -2.58
C ILE A 157 -11.76 4.37 -3.05
N ASP A 158 -12.55 5.01 -3.90
CA ASP A 158 -13.80 4.45 -4.42
C ASP A 158 -13.57 3.19 -5.26
N ALA A 159 -12.45 3.10 -5.97
CA ALA A 159 -12.10 1.91 -6.73
C ALA A 159 -11.69 0.72 -5.84
N ILE A 160 -11.04 0.97 -4.70
CA ILE A 160 -10.42 -0.08 -3.87
C ILE A 160 -11.18 -0.42 -2.59
N LYS A 161 -12.12 0.41 -2.13
CA LYS A 161 -12.88 0.20 -0.88
C LYS A 161 -13.73 -1.06 -0.91
N GLY A 162 -14.08 -1.57 0.28
CA GLY A 162 -15.11 -2.61 0.44
C GLY A 162 -14.63 -4.03 0.16
N GLY A 163 -13.42 -4.37 0.60
CA GLY A 163 -12.94 -5.75 0.60
C GLY A 163 -12.05 -6.12 -0.59
N SER A 164 -11.23 -5.20 -1.07
CA SER A 164 -10.16 -5.52 -2.01
C SER A 164 -8.83 -5.80 -1.29
N VAL A 165 -7.92 -6.47 -1.96
CA VAL A 165 -6.58 -6.77 -1.46
C VAL A 165 -5.64 -5.61 -1.77
N MET A 166 -4.88 -5.19 -0.76
CA MET A 166 -3.76 -4.28 -0.91
C MET A 166 -2.47 -4.98 -0.45
N TYR A 167 -1.40 -4.82 -1.22
CA TYR A 167 -0.08 -5.31 -0.86
C TYR A 167 0.92 -4.17 -0.85
N ILE A 168 1.57 -3.96 0.29
CA ILE A 168 2.66 -3.00 0.45
C ILE A 168 3.97 -3.79 0.45
N TYR A 169 4.72 -3.61 -0.63
CA TYR A 169 5.98 -4.30 -0.93
C TYR A 169 7.18 -3.40 -0.67
N ALA A 170 8.23 -3.97 -0.12
CA ALA A 170 9.60 -3.46 -0.19
C ALA A 170 10.57 -4.63 -0.33
N GLU A 171 11.79 -4.37 -0.78
CA GLU A 171 12.88 -5.36 -0.69
C GLU A 171 13.32 -5.48 0.77
N ALA A 172 12.65 -6.36 1.50
CA ALA A 172 12.87 -6.59 2.93
C ALA A 172 12.89 -8.12 3.18
N PRO A 173 14.09 -8.74 3.25
CA PRO A 173 14.20 -10.19 3.47
C PRO A 173 13.49 -10.68 4.72
N ASP A 174 13.50 -9.90 5.80
CA ASP A 174 12.81 -10.23 7.05
C ASP A 174 11.30 -10.35 6.88
N TYR A 175 10.70 -9.51 6.04
CA TYR A 175 9.28 -9.61 5.74
C TYR A 175 8.95 -10.97 5.11
N LEU A 176 9.70 -11.37 4.08
CA LEU A 176 9.46 -12.64 3.37
C LEU A 176 9.63 -13.85 4.31
N ALA A 177 10.58 -13.78 5.23
CA ALA A 177 10.82 -14.85 6.21
C ALA A 177 9.63 -15.03 7.19
N HIS A 178 8.86 -13.97 7.46
CA HIS A 178 7.79 -13.96 8.46
C HIS A 178 6.38 -13.85 7.88
N SER A 179 6.23 -13.56 6.58
CA SER A 179 4.91 -13.41 5.95
C SER A 179 4.09 -14.69 6.05
N SER A 180 2.94 -14.61 6.72
CA SER A 180 1.98 -15.71 6.80
C SER A 180 1.29 -15.99 5.46
N VAL A 181 1.21 -15.00 4.59
CA VAL A 181 0.56 -15.11 3.27
C VAL A 181 1.50 -15.71 2.23
N LEU A 182 2.77 -15.28 2.20
CA LEU A 182 3.74 -15.67 1.18
C LEU A 182 4.55 -16.93 1.53
N LYS A 183 4.51 -17.39 2.77
CA LYS A 183 5.15 -18.66 3.14
C LYS A 183 4.66 -19.78 2.21
N LYS A 184 5.60 -20.54 1.66
CA LYS A 184 5.28 -21.79 1.00
C LYS A 184 4.60 -22.70 2.03
N THR A 185 3.39 -23.17 1.73
CA THR A 185 2.81 -24.27 2.47
C THR A 185 3.76 -25.45 2.26
N THR A 186 4.55 -25.77 3.26
CA THR A 186 5.27 -27.05 3.30
C THR A 186 4.17 -28.11 3.30
N GLY A 187 3.93 -28.71 2.14
CA GLY A 187 3.05 -29.86 2.02
C GLY A 187 3.57 -30.96 2.93
N LEU A 188 2.69 -31.47 3.78
CA LEU A 188 2.82 -32.78 4.42
C LEU A 188 2.76 -33.86 3.35
#